data_a3bde5d5ceff83a8dff8f367b76a57f3
#
_entry.id   a3bde5d5ceff83a8dff8f367b76a57f3
#
_cell.length_a   1.000
_cell.length_b   1.000
_cell.length_c   1.000
_cell.angle_alpha   90.00
_cell.angle_beta   90.00
_cell.angle_gamma   90.00
#
_symmetry.space_group_name_H-M   'P 1'
#
loop_
_entity.id
_entity.type
_entity.pdbx_description
1 polymer ?
#
loop_
_entity_poly.entity_id
_entity_poly.type
_entity_poly.pdbx_seq_one_letter_code
_entity_poly.pdbx_strand_id
1 'polypeptide(L)'
;MMTIRRSDTLGTSHSGGQILRCYFAFADYQDPAHTHEGRLRAVNNATLLPRTSYQIGPETAVDIVTWVRSGTLTTAVDDFPAEDIRAKGLHLISTGTGCSTLQWKAGEQGASFIQFWFLPDIEGTTPAQEKRPSFSEYEDGGFQIIASGFPEDDPEEQETSVEGAPIALNARARLLHAAIPSREGAAYSTTPGRDLYFLVVSGCVTIEGETLHEGDAVALESVTELTVIAKEDSEVLLADVAS
;
A
#
# COMPACT_ATOMS: atom_id res chain seq x y z
N MET A 1 4.67 11.17 17.52
CA MET A 1 4.60 9.95 18.40
C MET A 1 4.85 8.73 17.54
N MET A 2 5.43 7.64 18.09
CA MET A 2 5.70 6.41 17.33
C MET A 2 4.90 5.26 17.94
N THR A 3 4.07 4.58 17.11
CA THR A 3 3.25 3.43 17.53
C THR A 3 3.58 2.24 16.64
N ILE A 4 4.10 1.16 17.25
CA ILE A 4 4.52 -0.05 16.53
C ILE A 4 3.39 -1.07 16.49
N ARG A 5 3.12 -1.60 15.30
CA ARG A 5 2.23 -2.75 15.05
C ARG A 5 3.06 -3.97 14.71
N ARG A 6 3.15 -4.93 15.63
CA ARG A 6 3.89 -6.17 15.38
C ARG A 6 3.06 -7.14 14.55
N SER A 7 3.71 -7.82 13.61
CA SER A 7 3.06 -8.73 12.67
C SER A 7 2.31 -9.89 13.32
N ASP A 8 2.77 -10.33 14.51
CA ASP A 8 2.16 -11.41 15.30
C ASP A 8 0.92 -10.97 16.10
N THR A 9 0.67 -9.65 16.21
CA THR A 9 -0.49 -9.06 16.91
C THR A 9 -1.61 -8.60 15.98
N LEU A 10 -1.43 -8.74 14.66
CA LEU A 10 -2.40 -8.29 13.68
C LEU A 10 -3.67 -9.14 13.66
N GLY A 11 -4.80 -8.49 13.35
CA GLY A 11 -6.02 -9.19 13.03
C GLY A 11 -5.84 -10.12 11.84
N THR A 12 -6.44 -11.31 11.91
CA THR A 12 -6.33 -12.29 10.83
C THR A 12 -7.72 -12.80 10.47
N SER A 13 -8.04 -12.76 9.18
CA SER A 13 -9.24 -13.38 8.62
C SER A 13 -8.83 -14.50 7.66
N HIS A 14 -9.50 -15.65 7.76
CA HIS A 14 -9.29 -16.81 6.91
C HIS A 14 -10.59 -17.18 6.22
N SER A 15 -10.62 -17.23 4.90
CA SER A 15 -11.80 -17.62 4.12
C SER A 15 -11.39 -18.17 2.76
N GLY A 16 -11.93 -19.32 2.37
CA GLY A 16 -11.88 -19.81 0.98
C GLY A 16 -10.49 -19.93 0.34
N GLY A 17 -9.42 -20.18 1.11
CA GLY A 17 -8.04 -20.21 0.60
C GLY A 17 -7.35 -18.85 0.59
N GLN A 18 -7.91 -17.92 1.33
CA GLN A 18 -7.40 -16.57 1.57
C GLN A 18 -6.94 -16.44 3.02
N ILE A 19 -5.84 -15.74 3.23
CA ILE A 19 -5.38 -15.23 4.52
C ILE A 19 -5.24 -13.71 4.39
N LEU A 20 -5.97 -12.98 5.23
CA LEU A 20 -5.90 -11.52 5.29
C LEU A 20 -5.39 -11.12 6.69
N ARG A 21 -4.29 -10.36 6.75
CA ARG A 21 -3.79 -9.73 7.97
C ARG A 21 -4.11 -8.25 7.93
N CYS A 22 -4.84 -7.76 8.93
CA CYS A 22 -5.36 -6.40 8.99
C CYS A 22 -4.57 -5.58 10.00
N TYR A 23 -4.00 -4.46 9.56
CA TYR A 23 -3.28 -3.51 10.43
C TYR A 23 -4.23 -2.54 11.12
N PHE A 24 -5.41 -2.33 10.56
CA PHE A 24 -6.50 -1.53 11.13
C PHE A 24 -7.78 -2.36 11.22
N ALA A 25 -8.78 -1.85 11.92
CA ALA A 25 -10.12 -2.45 11.91
C ALA A 25 -10.64 -2.52 10.46
N PHE A 26 -10.95 -3.73 10.00
CA PHE A 26 -11.33 -3.99 8.62
C PHE A 26 -12.23 -5.23 8.53
N ALA A 27 -13.30 -5.17 7.72
CA ALA A 27 -14.30 -6.23 7.60
C ALA A 27 -14.79 -6.70 8.99
N ASP A 28 -14.66 -7.98 9.30
CA ASP A 28 -15.09 -8.55 10.59
C ASP A 28 -14.08 -8.33 11.72
N TYR A 29 -12.86 -7.85 11.41
CA TYR A 29 -11.85 -7.55 12.42
C TYR A 29 -12.12 -6.19 13.06
N GLN A 30 -12.34 -6.19 14.37
CA GLN A 30 -12.58 -4.97 15.15
C GLN A 30 -11.35 -4.65 16.01
N ASP A 31 -10.82 -3.44 15.86
CA ASP A 31 -9.73 -2.91 16.66
C ASP A 31 -9.98 -1.41 16.92
N PRO A 32 -10.67 -1.06 18.03
CA PRO A 32 -10.99 0.34 18.32
C PRO A 32 -9.79 1.26 18.51
N ALA A 33 -8.62 0.70 18.82
CA ALA A 33 -7.39 1.46 18.98
C ALA A 33 -6.69 1.78 17.64
N HIS A 34 -7.05 1.05 16.56
CA HIS A 34 -6.42 1.18 15.25
C HIS A 34 -7.50 1.17 14.17
N THR A 35 -8.14 2.32 13.94
CA THR A 35 -9.25 2.46 12.97
C THR A 35 -8.82 3.09 11.67
N HIS A 36 -7.90 4.02 11.70
CA HIS A 36 -7.30 4.73 10.55
C HIS A 36 -6.09 5.55 11.00
N GLU A 37 -5.34 6.08 10.04
CA GLU A 37 -4.26 7.06 10.27
C GLU A 37 -4.42 8.18 9.24
N GLY A 38 -4.86 9.37 9.65
CA GLY A 38 -5.18 10.45 8.70
C GLY A 38 -6.08 9.96 7.57
N ARG A 39 -5.64 10.12 6.33
CA ARG A 39 -6.34 9.62 5.13
C ARG A 39 -6.16 8.12 4.87
N LEU A 40 -5.28 7.43 5.59
CA LEU A 40 -5.08 5.99 5.47
C LEU A 40 -6.14 5.23 6.25
N ARG A 41 -7.13 4.66 5.54
CA ARG A 41 -8.27 3.96 6.11
C ARG A 41 -7.95 2.51 6.50
N ALA A 42 -7.14 1.82 5.70
CA ALA A 42 -6.75 0.45 5.97
C ALA A 42 -5.42 0.09 5.31
N VAL A 43 -4.70 -0.82 5.94
CA VAL A 43 -3.59 -1.56 5.36
C VAL A 43 -3.85 -3.04 5.59
N ASN A 44 -3.81 -3.81 4.51
CA ASN A 44 -4.05 -5.25 4.53
C ASN A 44 -2.94 -5.99 3.81
N ASN A 45 -2.41 -7.04 4.43
CA ASN A 45 -1.49 -7.98 3.79
C ASN A 45 -2.25 -9.28 3.49
N ALA A 46 -2.42 -9.58 2.20
CA ALA A 46 -3.21 -10.68 1.72
C ALA A 46 -2.35 -11.77 1.09
N THR A 47 -2.72 -13.03 1.32
CA THR A 47 -2.17 -14.19 0.64
C THR A 47 -3.31 -15.04 0.10
N LEU A 48 -3.28 -15.33 -1.19
CA LEU A 48 -4.24 -16.19 -1.88
C LEU A 48 -3.57 -17.48 -2.34
N LEU A 49 -4.17 -18.61 -2.04
CA LEU A 49 -3.77 -19.91 -2.61
C LEU A 49 -3.95 -19.91 -4.14
N PRO A 50 -3.29 -20.83 -4.86
CA PRO A 50 -3.43 -20.97 -6.30
C PRO A 50 -4.89 -20.98 -6.76
N ARG A 51 -5.22 -20.12 -7.74
CA ARG A 51 -6.54 -20.02 -8.38
C ARG A 51 -7.70 -19.63 -7.47
N THR A 52 -7.42 -19.21 -6.22
CA THR A 52 -8.44 -18.67 -5.33
C THR A 52 -8.64 -17.18 -5.57
N SER A 53 -9.74 -16.62 -5.08
CA SER A 53 -10.05 -15.21 -5.19
C SER A 53 -10.51 -14.62 -3.87
N TYR A 54 -10.22 -13.33 -3.72
CA TYR A 54 -10.76 -12.45 -2.69
C TYR A 54 -11.73 -11.47 -3.34
N GLN A 55 -12.91 -11.33 -2.80
CA GLN A 55 -13.95 -10.45 -3.32
C GLN A 55 -14.56 -9.64 -2.20
N ILE A 56 -14.81 -8.37 -2.48
CA ILE A 56 -15.51 -7.42 -1.59
C ILE A 56 -16.47 -6.55 -2.41
N GLY A 57 -17.21 -5.73 -1.72
CA GLY A 57 -18.12 -4.73 -2.26
C GLY A 57 -19.49 -4.81 -1.65
N PRO A 58 -20.33 -3.77 -1.86
CA PRO A 58 -20.00 -2.53 -2.58
C PRO A 58 -19.06 -1.62 -1.79
N GLU A 59 -18.22 -0.83 -2.51
CA GLU A 59 -17.32 0.15 -1.93
C GLU A 59 -17.50 1.51 -2.64
N THR A 60 -17.37 2.60 -1.88
CA THR A 60 -17.50 3.97 -2.38
C THR A 60 -16.45 4.87 -1.74
N ALA A 61 -16.05 5.91 -2.46
CA ALA A 61 -15.18 6.97 -1.94
C ALA A 61 -13.90 6.43 -1.26
N VAL A 62 -13.20 5.53 -1.97
CA VAL A 62 -11.90 5.01 -1.54
C VAL A 62 -11.00 4.75 -2.74
N ASP A 63 -9.71 5.08 -2.60
CA ASP A 63 -8.63 4.69 -3.49
C ASP A 63 -7.92 3.47 -2.90
N ILE A 64 -7.96 2.33 -3.60
CA ILE A 64 -7.35 1.07 -3.16
C ILE A 64 -6.10 0.83 -3.99
N VAL A 65 -4.93 1.01 -3.38
CA VAL A 65 -3.64 0.74 -4.02
C VAL A 65 -3.19 -0.65 -3.62
N THR A 66 -2.96 -1.51 -4.60
CA THR A 66 -2.51 -2.90 -4.41
C THR A 66 -1.08 -3.05 -4.92
N TRP A 67 -0.12 -3.35 -4.03
CA TRP A 67 1.24 -3.73 -4.33
C TRP A 67 1.38 -5.25 -4.35
N VAL A 68 1.77 -5.85 -5.48
CA VAL A 68 1.92 -7.30 -5.61
C VAL A 68 3.32 -7.72 -5.17
N ARG A 69 3.42 -8.47 -4.06
CA ARG A 69 4.69 -8.99 -3.52
C ARG A 69 5.20 -10.19 -4.33
N SER A 70 4.30 -11.13 -4.62
CA SER A 70 4.67 -12.37 -5.32
C SER A 70 3.52 -12.94 -6.13
N GLY A 71 3.85 -13.72 -7.15
CA GLY A 71 2.88 -14.37 -8.03
C GLY A 71 2.28 -13.43 -9.06
N THR A 72 1.06 -13.73 -9.48
CA THR A 72 0.25 -12.94 -10.43
C THR A 72 -1.14 -12.77 -9.86
N LEU A 73 -1.65 -11.56 -9.96
CA LEU A 73 -2.96 -11.16 -9.49
C LEU A 73 -3.78 -10.65 -10.67
N THR A 74 -4.93 -11.24 -10.94
CA THR A 74 -5.91 -10.72 -11.88
C THR A 74 -6.95 -9.94 -11.09
N THR A 75 -7.16 -8.66 -11.40
CA THR A 75 -8.19 -7.82 -10.78
C THR A 75 -9.40 -7.69 -11.70
N ALA A 76 -10.59 -7.73 -11.14
CA ALA A 76 -11.85 -7.46 -11.84
C ALA A 76 -12.71 -6.53 -11.00
N VAL A 77 -13.19 -5.45 -11.62
CA VAL A 77 -14.00 -4.41 -10.97
C VAL A 77 -15.20 -4.14 -11.85
N ASP A 78 -16.38 -4.47 -11.39
CA ASP A 78 -17.63 -4.34 -12.14
C ASP A 78 -17.47 -4.70 -13.63
N ASP A 79 -17.79 -3.77 -14.54
CA ASP A 79 -17.70 -3.95 -16.00
C ASP A 79 -16.35 -3.47 -16.59
N PHE A 80 -15.38 -3.10 -15.77
CA PHE A 80 -14.04 -2.73 -16.26
C PHE A 80 -13.30 -3.96 -16.82
N PRO A 81 -12.44 -3.77 -17.82
CA PRO A 81 -11.56 -4.83 -18.30
C PRO A 81 -10.73 -5.40 -17.14
N ALA A 82 -10.65 -6.72 -17.05
CA ALA A 82 -9.79 -7.36 -16.05
C ALA A 82 -8.31 -7.02 -16.31
N GLU A 83 -7.56 -6.77 -15.23
CA GLU A 83 -6.15 -6.39 -15.29
C GLU A 83 -5.27 -7.43 -14.62
N ASP A 84 -4.21 -7.84 -15.31
CA ASP A 84 -3.20 -8.73 -14.76
C ASP A 84 -2.01 -7.92 -14.23
N ILE A 85 -1.67 -8.16 -12.96
CA ILE A 85 -0.56 -7.52 -12.26
C ILE A 85 0.39 -8.61 -11.77
N ARG A 86 1.68 -8.45 -12.08
CA ARG A 86 2.74 -9.34 -11.63
C ARG A 86 3.42 -8.80 -10.38
N ALA A 87 4.26 -9.62 -9.77
CA ALA A 87 5.12 -9.19 -8.66
C ALA A 87 5.87 -7.89 -8.99
N LYS A 88 5.97 -6.99 -8.02
CA LYS A 88 6.49 -5.61 -8.09
C LYS A 88 5.63 -4.64 -8.93
N GLY A 89 4.47 -5.08 -9.39
CA GLY A 89 3.47 -4.21 -10.04
C GLY A 89 2.53 -3.57 -9.04
N LEU A 90 1.97 -2.43 -9.44
CA LEU A 90 1.02 -1.65 -8.67
C LEU A 90 -0.31 -1.54 -9.44
N HIS A 91 -1.41 -1.61 -8.72
CA HIS A 91 -2.76 -1.40 -9.27
C HIS A 91 -3.56 -0.48 -8.36
N LEU A 92 -4.18 0.53 -8.95
CA LEU A 92 -5.14 1.42 -8.29
C LEU A 92 -6.56 1.07 -8.74
N ILE A 93 -7.47 1.03 -7.78
CA ILE A 93 -8.91 1.11 -7.98
C ILE A 93 -9.40 2.35 -7.24
N SER A 94 -9.88 3.34 -7.97
CA SER A 94 -10.62 4.48 -7.41
C SER A 94 -12.10 4.16 -7.50
N THR A 95 -12.76 3.95 -6.38
CA THR A 95 -14.18 3.53 -6.36
C THR A 95 -15.14 4.68 -6.64
N GLY A 96 -14.72 5.93 -6.44
CA GLY A 96 -15.50 7.13 -6.77
C GLY A 96 -16.94 7.08 -6.25
N THR A 97 -17.92 7.22 -7.15
CA THR A 97 -19.36 7.15 -6.83
C THR A 97 -19.85 5.75 -6.45
N GLY A 98 -19.03 4.72 -6.65
CA GLY A 98 -19.28 3.36 -6.19
C GLY A 98 -18.89 2.28 -7.19
N CYS A 99 -18.33 1.18 -6.64
CA CYS A 99 -18.14 -0.08 -7.32
C CYS A 99 -18.90 -1.16 -6.56
N SER A 100 -19.67 -1.98 -7.29
CA SER A 100 -20.51 -3.02 -6.68
C SER A 100 -19.69 -4.25 -6.31
N THR A 101 -18.69 -4.58 -7.12
CA THR A 101 -17.86 -5.76 -6.95
C THR A 101 -16.41 -5.47 -7.27
N LEU A 102 -15.54 -5.81 -6.34
CA LEU A 102 -14.09 -5.76 -6.50
C LEU A 102 -13.53 -7.16 -6.22
N GLN A 103 -12.78 -7.72 -7.17
CA GLN A 103 -12.24 -9.06 -7.05
C GLN A 103 -10.74 -9.08 -7.39
N TRP A 104 -9.99 -9.83 -6.60
CA TRP A 104 -8.58 -10.16 -6.83
C TRP A 104 -8.45 -11.68 -6.90
N LYS A 105 -7.96 -12.21 -8.01
CA LYS A 105 -7.81 -13.63 -8.24
C LYS A 105 -6.33 -13.97 -8.42
N ALA A 106 -5.84 -14.96 -7.66
CA ALA A 106 -4.48 -15.45 -7.78
C ALA A 106 -4.31 -16.35 -9.01
N GLY A 107 -3.13 -16.24 -9.63
CA GLY A 107 -2.71 -17.13 -10.71
C GLY A 107 -2.39 -18.56 -10.23
N GLU A 108 -1.73 -19.32 -11.10
CA GLU A 108 -1.41 -20.75 -10.92
C GLU A 108 -0.54 -21.07 -9.68
N GLN A 109 0.28 -20.12 -9.23
CA GLN A 109 1.20 -20.31 -8.11
C GLN A 109 0.74 -19.62 -6.83
N GLY A 110 -0.48 -19.05 -6.82
CA GLY A 110 -0.94 -18.17 -5.76
C GLY A 110 -0.46 -16.74 -5.95
N ALA A 111 -0.79 -15.86 -5.00
CA ALA A 111 -0.33 -14.49 -4.97
C ALA A 111 -0.27 -13.98 -3.54
N SER A 112 0.69 -13.08 -3.27
CA SER A 112 0.67 -12.26 -2.07
C SER A 112 0.77 -10.78 -2.46
N PHE A 113 0.02 -9.94 -1.75
CA PHE A 113 -0.07 -8.52 -2.04
C PHE A 113 -0.40 -7.72 -0.78
N ILE A 114 -0.09 -6.42 -0.83
CA ILE A 114 -0.41 -5.47 0.22
C ILE A 114 -1.35 -4.43 -0.37
N GLN A 115 -2.41 -4.08 0.36
CA GLN A 115 -3.34 -3.04 -0.02
C GLN A 115 -3.25 -1.87 0.95
N PHE A 116 -3.19 -0.66 0.40
CA PHE A 116 -3.38 0.60 1.10
C PHE A 116 -4.68 1.24 0.62
N TRP A 117 -5.58 1.56 1.55
CA TRP A 117 -6.88 2.16 1.29
C TRP A 117 -6.85 3.61 1.74
N PHE A 118 -6.95 4.54 0.80
CA PHE A 118 -6.92 5.97 1.07
C PHE A 118 -8.31 6.59 0.91
N LEU A 119 -8.68 7.47 1.84
CA LEU A 119 -9.90 8.26 1.75
C LEU A 119 -9.63 9.47 0.82
N PRO A 120 -10.33 9.59 -0.32
CA PRO A 120 -10.12 10.68 -1.25
C PRO A 120 -10.56 12.03 -0.65
N ASP A 121 -9.93 13.10 -1.12
CA ASP A 121 -10.32 14.49 -0.79
C ASP A 121 -11.41 15.02 -1.73
N ILE A 122 -11.62 14.35 -2.86
CA ILE A 122 -12.60 14.72 -3.89
C ILE A 122 -13.71 13.69 -3.88
N GLU A 123 -14.94 14.16 -3.66
CA GLU A 123 -16.13 13.31 -3.69
C GLU A 123 -16.75 13.25 -5.11
N GLY A 124 -17.48 12.17 -5.38
CA GLY A 124 -18.28 12.03 -6.60
C GLY A 124 -17.47 11.82 -7.88
N THR A 125 -16.22 11.42 -7.79
CA THR A 125 -15.41 11.05 -8.95
C THR A 125 -15.98 9.82 -9.65
N THR A 126 -15.75 9.71 -10.97
CA THR A 126 -16.10 8.50 -11.70
C THR A 126 -15.17 7.35 -11.27
N PRO A 127 -15.69 6.12 -11.07
CA PRO A 127 -14.84 4.97 -10.84
C PRO A 127 -13.78 4.80 -11.94
N ALA A 128 -12.57 4.43 -11.54
CA ALA A 128 -11.43 4.26 -12.45
C ALA A 128 -10.49 3.17 -11.95
N GLN A 129 -9.69 2.62 -12.85
CA GLN A 129 -8.57 1.74 -12.49
C GLN A 129 -7.34 2.08 -13.32
N GLU A 130 -6.17 1.87 -12.74
CA GLU A 130 -4.89 2.10 -13.38
C GLU A 130 -3.84 1.12 -12.86
N LYS A 131 -2.86 0.74 -13.70
CA LYS A 131 -1.76 -0.13 -13.29
C LYS A 131 -0.40 0.39 -13.73
N ARG A 132 0.63 -0.04 -12.99
CA ARG A 132 2.04 0.04 -13.38
C ARG A 132 2.64 -1.35 -13.32
N PRO A 133 3.32 -1.80 -14.38
CA PRO A 133 3.84 -3.18 -14.43
C PRO A 133 5.00 -3.40 -13.47
N SER A 134 5.82 -2.39 -13.26
CA SER A 134 6.95 -2.38 -12.33
C SER A 134 7.48 -0.96 -12.15
N PHE A 135 8.34 -0.78 -11.15
CA PHE A 135 9.10 0.45 -10.92
C PHE A 135 10.59 0.13 -10.91
N SER A 136 11.41 1.06 -11.43
CA SER A 136 12.86 0.96 -11.30
C SER A 136 13.23 1.17 -9.83
N GLU A 137 14.04 0.28 -9.26
CA GLU A 137 14.61 0.47 -7.93
C GLU A 137 15.76 1.47 -8.01
N TYR A 138 15.87 2.35 -7.03
CA TYR A 138 17.04 3.21 -6.92
C TYR A 138 18.23 2.37 -6.42
N GLU A 139 19.37 2.50 -7.08
CA GLU A 139 20.60 1.77 -6.73
C GLU A 139 21.10 2.10 -5.32
N ASP A 140 20.80 3.31 -4.81
CA ASP A 140 21.16 3.80 -3.48
C ASP A 140 20.17 3.40 -2.38
N GLY A 141 19.09 2.68 -2.74
CA GLY A 141 18.05 2.25 -1.80
C GLY A 141 17.11 3.35 -1.32
N GLY A 142 17.08 4.51 -1.98
CA GLY A 142 16.22 5.65 -1.63
C GLY A 142 14.73 5.39 -1.83
N PHE A 143 13.89 6.20 -1.16
CA PHE A 143 12.44 6.15 -1.34
C PHE A 143 12.02 6.70 -2.70
N GLN A 144 11.27 5.90 -3.45
CA GLN A 144 10.64 6.27 -4.72
C GLN A 144 9.14 6.45 -4.52
N ILE A 145 8.58 7.57 -5.00
CA ILE A 145 7.13 7.77 -5.04
C ILE A 145 6.54 6.87 -6.12
N ILE A 146 5.63 5.97 -5.74
CA ILE A 146 4.95 5.04 -6.65
C ILE A 146 3.47 5.39 -6.86
N ALA A 147 2.88 6.17 -5.94
CA ALA A 147 1.56 6.78 -6.11
C ALA A 147 1.51 8.10 -5.34
N SER A 148 0.81 9.12 -5.86
CA SER A 148 0.64 10.40 -5.19
C SER A 148 -0.65 11.11 -5.62
N GLY A 149 -1.27 11.82 -4.68
CA GLY A 149 -2.33 12.79 -4.91
C GLY A 149 -1.97 14.18 -4.38
N PHE A 150 -0.70 14.43 -4.09
CA PHE A 150 -0.23 15.77 -3.75
C PHE A 150 0.12 16.55 -5.03
N PRO A 151 -0.40 17.78 -5.19
CA PRO A 151 -0.15 18.58 -6.40
C PRO A 151 1.33 18.87 -6.66
N GLU A 152 2.14 18.94 -5.62
CA GLU A 152 3.60 19.18 -5.76
C GLU A 152 4.37 18.05 -6.44
N ASP A 153 3.80 16.86 -6.51
CA ASP A 153 4.42 15.71 -7.19
C ASP A 153 4.03 15.62 -8.67
N ASP A 154 3.01 16.40 -9.04
CA ASP A 154 2.50 16.55 -10.40
C ASP A 154 2.33 15.23 -11.17
N PRO A 155 1.63 14.24 -10.56
CA PRO A 155 1.51 12.92 -11.15
C PRO A 155 0.76 12.90 -12.48
N GLU A 156 -0.07 13.93 -12.75
CA GLU A 156 -0.87 14.05 -13.99
C GLU A 156 -0.05 14.56 -15.19
N GLU A 157 1.00 15.36 -14.95
CA GLU A 157 1.88 15.89 -16.03
C GLU A 157 2.93 14.86 -16.47
N GLN A 158 3.20 13.85 -15.65
CA GLN A 158 4.09 12.77 -16.07
C GLN A 158 3.36 11.88 -17.08
N GLU A 159 4.04 11.51 -18.16
CA GLU A 159 3.47 10.61 -19.16
C GLU A 159 3.00 9.31 -18.47
N THR A 160 1.70 9.20 -18.23
CA THR A 160 1.05 8.16 -17.42
C THR A 160 1.27 6.74 -17.93
N SER A 161 1.71 6.59 -19.17
CA SER A 161 2.03 5.31 -19.79
C SER A 161 3.48 4.88 -19.60
N VAL A 162 4.34 5.72 -18.99
CA VAL A 162 5.77 5.42 -18.83
C VAL A 162 5.98 4.51 -17.64
N GLU A 163 6.76 3.47 -17.81
CA GLU A 163 7.22 2.58 -16.75
C GLU A 163 7.94 3.40 -15.67
N GLY A 164 7.50 3.26 -14.41
CA GLY A 164 8.06 4.00 -13.27
C GLY A 164 7.39 5.33 -12.93
N ALA A 165 6.44 5.83 -13.72
CA ALA A 165 5.67 7.02 -13.35
C ALA A 165 4.72 6.70 -12.18
N PRO A 166 4.57 7.60 -11.17
CA PRO A 166 3.62 7.39 -10.08
C PRO A 166 2.18 7.34 -10.58
N ILE A 167 1.34 6.57 -9.88
CA ILE A 167 -0.12 6.57 -10.10
C ILE A 167 -0.73 7.78 -9.42
N ALA A 168 -1.69 8.46 -10.08
CA ALA A 168 -2.41 9.57 -9.50
C ALA A 168 -3.51 9.10 -8.52
N LEU A 169 -3.49 9.61 -7.28
CA LEU A 169 -4.50 9.37 -6.25
C LEU A 169 -5.49 10.53 -6.16
N ASN A 170 -6.73 10.25 -5.77
CA ASN A 170 -7.70 11.27 -5.39
C ASN A 170 -7.55 11.71 -3.92
N ALA A 171 -6.69 11.06 -3.17
CA ALA A 171 -6.36 11.36 -1.78
C ALA A 171 -5.08 12.19 -1.68
N ARG A 172 -5.02 13.16 -0.77
CA ARG A 172 -3.79 13.85 -0.39
C ARG A 172 -2.90 12.90 0.42
N ALA A 173 -2.26 12.00 -0.32
CA ALA A 173 -1.40 10.95 0.19
C ALA A 173 -0.32 10.62 -0.84
N ARG A 174 0.79 10.03 -0.36
CA ARG A 174 1.81 9.34 -1.17
C ARG A 174 1.94 7.91 -0.72
N LEU A 175 2.23 7.05 -1.65
CA LEU A 175 2.81 5.74 -1.36
C LEU A 175 4.21 5.71 -1.98
N LEU A 176 5.19 5.35 -1.14
CA LEU A 176 6.59 5.26 -1.54
C LEU A 176 7.07 3.82 -1.32
N HIS A 177 8.03 3.42 -2.14
CA HIS A 177 8.72 2.13 -2.06
C HIS A 177 10.23 2.36 -1.94
N ALA A 178 10.92 1.50 -1.19
CA ALA A 178 12.37 1.43 -1.18
C ALA A 178 12.83 -0.02 -1.05
N ALA A 179 13.87 -0.37 -1.82
CA ALA A 179 14.65 -1.59 -1.67
C ALA A 179 16.02 -1.18 -1.09
N ILE A 180 16.20 -1.39 0.22
CA ILE A 180 17.36 -0.89 0.96
C ILE A 180 18.36 -2.03 1.11
N PRO A 181 19.59 -1.91 0.54
CA PRO A 181 20.63 -2.92 0.71
C PRO A 181 21.05 -3.06 2.17
N SER A 182 21.55 -4.23 2.53
CA SER A 182 22.04 -4.52 3.88
C SER A 182 23.08 -3.49 4.33
N ARG A 183 22.88 -2.94 5.54
CA ARG A 183 23.73 -1.91 6.18
C ARG A 183 23.65 -0.52 5.55
N GLU A 184 22.81 -0.32 4.53
CA GLU A 184 22.52 0.98 3.97
C GLU A 184 21.30 1.61 4.65
N GLY A 185 21.04 2.87 4.36
CA GLY A 185 19.93 3.63 4.91
C GLY A 185 19.15 4.38 3.85
N ALA A 186 17.86 4.57 4.11
CA ALA A 186 16.99 5.45 3.34
C ALA A 186 16.46 6.57 4.24
N ALA A 187 16.47 7.79 3.74
CA ALA A 187 15.94 8.96 4.42
C ALA A 187 14.72 9.50 3.65
N TYR A 188 13.72 9.97 4.39
CA TYR A 188 12.55 10.63 3.86
C TYR A 188 12.20 11.88 4.68
N SER A 189 11.83 12.94 3.98
CA SER A 189 11.36 14.18 4.63
C SER A 189 9.95 14.48 4.15
N THR A 190 9.08 14.84 5.09
CA THR A 190 7.72 15.29 4.83
C THR A 190 7.47 16.68 5.41
N THR A 191 6.27 17.22 5.23
CA THR A 191 5.88 18.53 5.74
C THR A 191 5.02 18.41 7.00
N PRO A 192 5.02 19.41 7.91
CA PRO A 192 4.09 19.43 9.05
C PRO A 192 2.62 19.26 8.61
N GLY A 193 1.83 18.57 9.42
CA GLY A 193 0.42 18.26 9.12
C GLY A 193 0.24 17.02 8.25
N ARG A 194 1.26 16.17 8.21
CA ARG A 194 1.21 14.84 7.60
C ARG A 194 1.64 13.80 8.62
N ASP A 195 1.08 12.61 8.48
CA ASP A 195 1.41 11.43 9.27
C ASP A 195 2.01 10.35 8.36
N LEU A 196 2.97 9.61 8.90
CA LEU A 196 3.66 8.57 8.18
C LEU A 196 3.23 7.18 8.68
N TYR A 197 2.98 6.27 7.75
CA TYR A 197 2.75 4.87 8.07
C TYR A 197 3.74 4.00 7.30
N PHE A 198 4.68 3.42 8.03
CA PHE A 198 5.78 2.62 7.49
C PHE A 198 5.50 1.12 7.66
N LEU A 199 5.82 0.32 6.65
CA LEU A 199 5.62 -1.13 6.63
C LEU A 199 6.87 -1.84 6.11
N VAL A 200 7.35 -2.84 6.84
CA VAL A 200 8.41 -3.74 6.37
C VAL A 200 7.78 -4.85 5.53
N VAL A 201 8.05 -4.83 4.22
CA VAL A 201 7.56 -5.84 3.26
C VAL A 201 8.36 -7.11 3.38
N SER A 202 9.71 -6.98 3.47
CA SER A 202 10.64 -8.08 3.71
C SER A 202 11.90 -7.57 4.39
N GLY A 203 12.63 -8.45 5.06
CA GLY A 203 13.89 -8.14 5.72
C GLY A 203 13.73 -7.59 7.14
N CYS A 204 14.74 -6.84 7.59
CA CYS A 204 14.85 -6.31 8.94
C CYS A 204 15.47 -4.92 8.93
N VAL A 205 14.79 -3.95 9.52
CA VAL A 205 15.23 -2.55 9.56
C VAL A 205 15.22 -1.98 10.98
N THR A 206 15.86 -0.84 11.16
CA THR A 206 15.83 -0.06 12.40
C THR A 206 15.33 1.35 12.12
N ILE A 207 14.39 1.82 12.94
CA ILE A 207 13.84 3.19 12.95
C ILE A 207 13.89 3.69 14.38
N GLU A 208 14.47 4.86 14.65
CA GLU A 208 14.54 5.46 16.00
C GLU A 208 15.08 4.49 17.08
N GLY A 209 15.97 3.57 16.71
CA GLY A 209 16.54 2.56 17.61
C GLY A 209 15.68 1.29 17.77
N GLU A 210 14.44 1.28 17.29
CA GLU A 210 13.56 0.11 17.30
C GLU A 210 13.82 -0.79 16.11
N THR A 211 13.88 -2.09 16.34
CA THR A 211 14.05 -3.10 15.28
C THR A 211 12.69 -3.60 14.81
N LEU A 212 12.49 -3.56 13.50
CA LEU A 212 11.28 -4.02 12.82
C LEU A 212 11.62 -5.16 11.85
N HIS A 213 10.78 -6.16 11.82
CA HIS A 213 10.89 -7.34 10.97
C HIS A 213 9.78 -7.38 9.92
N GLU A 214 9.87 -8.29 8.97
CA GLU A 214 8.85 -8.51 7.95
C GLU A 214 7.43 -8.54 8.54
N GLY A 215 6.55 -7.72 7.99
CA GLY A 215 5.17 -7.57 8.41
C GLY A 215 4.94 -6.65 9.60
N ASP A 216 5.98 -6.12 10.25
CA ASP A 216 5.83 -5.07 11.25
C ASP A 216 5.54 -3.73 10.57
N ALA A 217 4.75 -2.88 11.24
CA ALA A 217 4.45 -1.54 10.79
C ALA A 217 4.61 -0.51 11.91
N VAL A 218 4.78 0.75 11.52
CA VAL A 218 4.91 1.88 12.46
C VAL A 218 4.09 3.06 11.96
N ALA A 219 3.23 3.58 12.83
CA ALA A 219 2.62 4.90 12.67
C ALA A 219 3.54 5.96 13.33
N LEU A 220 3.83 7.03 12.59
CA LEU A 220 4.69 8.14 13.01
C LEU A 220 3.93 9.45 12.87
N GLU A 221 3.36 9.93 13.97
CA GLU A 221 2.63 11.18 14.02
C GLU A 221 3.57 12.35 14.32
N SER A 222 3.37 13.47 13.60
CA SER A 222 4.12 14.72 13.81
C SER A 222 5.64 14.55 13.63
N VAL A 223 6.06 13.63 12.76
CA VAL A 223 7.46 13.39 12.38
C VAL A 223 7.68 13.95 10.99
N THR A 224 8.65 14.84 10.81
CA THR A 224 8.96 15.45 9.51
C THR A 224 10.17 14.82 8.82
N GLU A 225 10.97 14.04 9.55
CA GLU A 225 12.15 13.35 9.03
C GLU A 225 12.14 11.91 9.51
N LEU A 226 12.36 10.98 8.59
CA LEU A 226 12.46 9.56 8.85
C LEU A 226 13.78 9.05 8.31
N THR A 227 14.51 8.32 9.13
CA THR A 227 15.70 7.55 8.70
C THR A 227 15.50 6.08 9.02
N VAL A 228 15.67 5.25 7.99
CA VAL A 228 15.56 3.79 8.08
C VAL A 228 16.91 3.19 7.79
N ILE A 229 17.40 2.30 8.64
CA ILE A 229 18.66 1.56 8.42
C ILE A 229 18.35 0.07 8.27
N ALA A 230 18.74 -0.50 7.14
CA ALA A 230 18.56 -1.93 6.89
C ALA A 230 19.63 -2.76 7.60
N LYS A 231 19.22 -3.81 8.31
CA LYS A 231 20.13 -4.81 8.92
C LYS A 231 20.47 -5.93 7.94
N GLU A 232 19.61 -6.17 7.00
CA GLU A 232 19.74 -7.11 5.87
C GLU A 232 19.03 -6.49 4.65
N ASP A 233 19.18 -7.06 3.47
CA ASP A 233 18.46 -6.57 2.29
C ASP A 233 16.96 -6.52 2.60
N SER A 234 16.38 -5.33 2.50
CA SER A 234 15.02 -5.05 2.99
C SER A 234 14.18 -4.32 1.95
N GLU A 235 12.93 -4.69 1.84
CA GLU A 235 11.91 -4.00 1.05
C GLU A 235 10.89 -3.35 1.98
N VAL A 236 10.57 -2.09 1.72
CA VAL A 236 9.68 -1.31 2.59
C VAL A 236 8.69 -0.48 1.78
N LEU A 237 7.53 -0.23 2.36
CA LEU A 237 6.53 0.72 1.86
C LEU A 237 6.29 1.80 2.90
N LEU A 238 6.10 3.02 2.45
CA LEU A 238 5.82 4.19 3.28
C LEU A 238 4.62 4.95 2.72
N ALA A 239 3.57 5.08 3.52
CA ALA A 239 2.49 6.02 3.23
C ALA A 239 2.76 7.34 3.96
N ASP A 240 2.68 8.47 3.23
CA ASP A 240 2.71 9.84 3.74
C ASP A 240 1.32 10.44 3.48
N VAL A 241 0.57 10.74 4.51
CA VAL A 241 -0.84 11.12 4.41
C VAL A 241 -1.14 12.45 5.08
N ALA A 242 -2.02 13.24 4.50
CA ALA A 242 -2.55 14.43 5.17
C ALA A 242 -3.32 13.99 6.43
N SER A 243 -3.03 14.65 7.55
CA SER A 243 -3.69 14.42 8.84
C SER A 243 -5.17 14.83 8.84
#